data_7755aca91188cea088a9103f8529f712
#
_entry.id   7755aca91188cea088a9103f8529f712
#
_cell.length_a   1.000
_cell.length_b   1.000
_cell.length_c   1.000
_cell.angle_alpha   90.00
_cell.angle_beta   90.00
_cell.angle_gamma   90.00
#
_symmetry.space_group_name_H-M   'P 1'
#
loop_
_entity.id
_entity.type
_entity.pdbx_description
1 polymer ?
#
loop_
_entity_poly.entity_id
_entity_poly.type
_entity_poly.pdbx_seq_one_letter_code
_entity_poly.pdbx_strand_id
1 'polypeptide(L)'
;PWVPARPDEAMYCLGFALPVATPNLRFVCRESYDGGRPLYDRPLSGQYDELDAFVIFDDVLIPWHRVFSYNDVELHNKLVISVIHEAQQRQNRQQVLVRQVAKLEFTLGIARELTEAIGIGGFAHIQEKLAEIIDTLETSRAFLRAAEADAGPWRGVGIWLAAEPCTASRNSWPDAWARVAAILQQLAAG
;
A
#
# COMPACT_ATOMS: atom_id res chain seq x y z
N PRO A 1 1.49 -0.96 15.36
CA PRO A 1 0.32 -1.39 16.11
C PRO A 1 -0.44 -0.13 16.59
N TRP A 2 -1.75 -0.12 16.42
CA TRP A 2 -2.59 0.94 16.95
C TRP A 2 -2.70 0.72 18.47
N VAL A 3 -2.35 1.73 19.23
CA VAL A 3 -2.48 1.70 20.70
C VAL A 3 -3.79 2.39 21.05
N PRO A 4 -4.67 1.77 21.85
CA PRO A 4 -5.89 2.42 22.33
C PRO A 4 -5.56 3.69 23.10
N ALA A 5 -6.36 4.75 22.90
CA ALA A 5 -6.27 5.94 23.70
C ALA A 5 -6.70 5.63 25.15
N ARG A 6 -6.01 6.22 26.11
CA ARG A 6 -6.31 6.09 27.55
C ARG A 6 -7.34 7.14 27.98
N PRO A 7 -8.02 6.94 29.14
CA PRO A 7 -9.01 7.90 29.63
C PRO A 7 -8.48 9.34 29.82
N ASP A 8 -7.21 9.48 30.18
CA ASP A 8 -6.53 10.76 30.36
C ASP A 8 -6.13 11.42 29.00
N GLU A 9 -6.28 10.73 27.91
CA GLU A 9 -5.95 11.20 26.55
C GLU A 9 -7.20 11.67 25.76
N ALA A 10 -8.34 11.83 26.40
CA ALA A 10 -9.60 12.22 25.75
C ALA A 10 -9.46 13.47 24.86
N MET A 11 -8.69 14.46 25.30
CA MET A 11 -8.45 15.70 24.55
C MET A 11 -7.77 15.49 23.19
N TYR A 12 -7.12 14.36 22.98
CA TYR A 12 -6.49 13.99 21.71
C TYR A 12 -7.40 13.11 20.83
N CYS A 13 -8.56 12.72 21.34
CA CYS A 13 -9.54 11.91 20.62
C CYS A 13 -10.42 12.81 19.76
N LEU A 14 -9.94 13.17 18.58
CA LEU A 14 -10.63 14.03 17.62
C LEU A 14 -10.61 13.37 16.24
N GLY A 15 -11.79 13.14 15.65
CA GLY A 15 -11.97 12.67 14.29
C GLY A 15 -12.78 13.67 13.48
N PHE A 16 -12.27 14.09 12.32
CA PHE A 16 -12.93 15.06 11.46
C PHE A 16 -12.54 14.88 9.99
N ALA A 17 -13.26 15.55 9.08
CA ALA A 17 -12.88 15.69 7.67
C ALA A 17 -12.92 17.16 7.26
N LEU A 18 -11.89 17.59 6.54
CA LEU A 18 -11.80 18.93 5.99
C LEU A 18 -11.50 18.91 4.48
N PRO A 19 -12.01 19.88 3.72
CA PRO A 19 -11.52 20.13 2.38
C PRO A 19 -10.02 20.48 2.39
N VAL A 20 -9.29 20.00 1.39
CA VAL A 20 -7.85 20.29 1.25
C VAL A 20 -7.59 21.79 1.15
N ALA A 21 -8.51 22.56 0.56
CA ALA A 21 -8.43 24.01 0.41
C ALA A 21 -8.95 24.79 1.63
N THR A 22 -9.03 24.16 2.81
CA THR A 22 -9.43 24.87 4.05
C THR A 22 -8.40 25.95 4.39
N PRO A 23 -8.82 27.19 4.71
CA PRO A 23 -7.91 28.26 5.13
C PRO A 23 -7.00 27.81 6.28
N ASN A 24 -5.74 28.22 6.24
CA ASN A 24 -4.71 27.91 7.23
C ASN A 24 -4.30 26.43 7.31
N LEU A 25 -4.86 25.56 6.47
CA LEU A 25 -4.36 24.20 6.28
C LEU A 25 -3.21 24.26 5.28
N ARG A 26 -2.04 23.78 5.68
CA ARG A 26 -0.83 23.79 4.84
C ARG A 26 -0.32 22.39 4.60
N PHE A 27 0.19 22.15 3.40
CA PHE A 27 0.81 20.91 3.00
C PHE A 27 2.26 21.15 2.64
N VAL A 28 3.18 20.47 3.32
CA VAL A 28 4.60 20.43 2.97
C VAL A 28 4.84 19.13 2.23
N CYS A 29 4.79 19.20 0.90
CA CYS A 29 4.99 18.04 0.04
C CYS A 29 6.48 17.69 -0.03
N ARG A 30 6.77 16.40 -0.20
CA ARG A 30 8.10 15.96 -0.62
C ARG A 30 8.40 16.46 -2.03
N GLU A 31 9.65 16.44 -2.41
CA GLU A 31 10.05 16.69 -3.80
C GLU A 31 9.41 15.68 -4.75
N SER A 32 8.93 16.13 -5.91
CA SER A 32 8.34 15.24 -6.90
C SER A 32 9.40 14.35 -7.55
N TYR A 33 9.01 13.14 -7.96
CA TYR A 33 9.95 12.21 -8.59
C TYR A 33 10.40 12.63 -9.99
N ASP A 34 9.64 13.45 -10.68
CA ASP A 34 10.06 13.98 -12.00
C ASP A 34 11.22 14.96 -11.87
N GLY A 35 11.25 15.76 -10.78
CA GLY A 35 12.31 16.73 -10.50
C GLY A 35 12.59 17.66 -11.68
N GLY A 36 11.61 17.88 -12.56
CA GLY A 36 11.76 18.64 -13.82
C GLY A 36 12.59 17.90 -14.88
N ARG A 37 12.83 16.60 -14.76
CA ARG A 37 13.61 15.79 -15.70
C ARG A 37 12.76 15.27 -16.87
N PRO A 38 13.38 14.91 -18.00
CA PRO A 38 12.67 14.28 -19.11
C PRO A 38 11.99 12.98 -18.68
N LEU A 39 10.82 12.66 -19.27
CA LEU A 39 10.10 11.40 -19.02
C LEU A 39 10.94 10.16 -19.28
N TYR A 40 11.95 10.25 -20.16
CA TYR A 40 12.89 9.16 -20.40
C TYR A 40 13.61 8.70 -19.13
N ASP A 41 14.00 9.62 -18.24
CA ASP A 41 14.71 9.29 -17.00
C ASP A 41 13.77 8.67 -15.94
N ARG A 42 12.50 9.07 -15.95
CA ARG A 42 11.48 8.63 -14.99
C ARG A 42 10.11 8.44 -15.63
N PRO A 43 9.97 7.45 -16.53
CA PRO A 43 8.79 7.32 -17.39
C PRO A 43 7.51 6.99 -16.63
N LEU A 44 7.61 6.31 -15.50
CA LEU A 44 6.44 5.95 -14.67
C LEU A 44 6.26 6.91 -13.50
N SER A 45 7.29 7.08 -12.67
CA SER A 45 7.19 7.91 -11.47
C SER A 45 6.95 9.38 -11.78
N GLY A 46 7.40 9.89 -12.94
CA GLY A 46 7.12 11.25 -13.38
C GLY A 46 5.67 11.49 -13.81
N GLN A 47 4.96 10.44 -14.25
CA GLN A 47 3.56 10.56 -14.71
C GLN A 47 2.53 10.17 -13.65
N TYR A 48 2.88 9.24 -12.74
CA TYR A 48 1.96 8.63 -11.80
C TYR A 48 2.37 8.87 -10.34
N ASP A 49 3.05 9.98 -10.09
CA ASP A 49 3.50 10.31 -8.74
C ASP A 49 2.32 10.71 -7.84
N GLU A 50 2.20 10.06 -6.70
CA GLU A 50 1.30 10.44 -5.61
C GLU A 50 2.14 11.11 -4.52
N LEU A 51 2.07 12.43 -4.44
CA LEU A 51 2.87 13.20 -3.49
C LEU A 51 2.39 12.98 -2.06
N ASP A 52 3.28 12.49 -1.21
CA ASP A 52 3.09 12.53 0.23
C ASP A 52 3.37 13.92 0.79
N ALA A 53 2.68 14.29 1.84
CA ALA A 53 2.85 15.61 2.48
C ALA A 53 2.71 15.53 4.00
N PHE A 54 3.44 16.39 4.69
CA PHE A 54 3.11 16.76 6.06
C PHE A 54 1.96 17.76 6.05
N VAL A 55 0.97 17.53 6.91
CA VAL A 55 -0.18 18.42 7.05
C VAL A 55 0.01 19.26 8.30
N ILE A 56 -0.02 20.58 8.13
CA ILE A 56 0.14 21.55 9.22
C ILE A 56 -1.19 22.28 9.41
N PHE A 57 -1.70 22.21 10.61
CA PHE A 57 -2.89 22.95 11.06
C PHE A 57 -2.40 24.21 11.78
N ASP A 58 -2.59 25.38 11.15
CA ASP A 58 -2.17 26.66 11.70
C ASP A 58 -3.41 27.50 12.00
N ASP A 59 -3.98 27.30 13.19
CA ASP A 59 -5.25 27.91 13.60
C ASP A 59 -6.41 27.62 12.62
N VAL A 60 -6.59 26.34 12.29
CA VAL A 60 -7.63 25.88 11.35
C VAL A 60 -8.96 25.73 12.07
N LEU A 61 -9.98 26.44 11.61
CA LEU A 61 -11.35 26.28 12.11
C LEU A 61 -11.98 25.00 11.56
N ILE A 62 -12.39 24.10 12.46
CA ILE A 62 -13.09 22.86 12.12
C ILE A 62 -14.58 23.03 12.48
N PRO A 63 -15.48 23.18 11.51
CA PRO A 63 -16.90 23.29 11.78
C PRO A 63 -17.47 22.00 12.40
N TRP A 64 -18.35 22.11 13.37
CA TRP A 64 -18.92 20.96 14.08
C TRP A 64 -19.59 19.90 13.18
N HIS A 65 -20.20 20.31 12.08
CA HIS A 65 -20.80 19.37 11.12
C HIS A 65 -19.78 18.49 10.38
N ARG A 66 -18.48 18.76 10.55
CA ARG A 66 -17.37 17.98 10.00
C ARG A 66 -16.62 17.16 11.06
N VAL A 67 -17.06 17.24 12.31
CA VAL A 67 -16.48 16.49 13.44
C VAL A 67 -17.27 15.19 13.63
N PHE A 68 -16.60 14.07 13.63
CA PHE A 68 -17.18 12.72 13.80
C PHE A 68 -17.09 12.24 15.26
N SER A 69 -15.98 12.57 15.92
CA SER A 69 -15.76 12.27 17.33
C SER A 69 -14.96 13.39 18.00
N TYR A 70 -15.28 13.70 19.22
CA TYR A 70 -14.59 14.74 19.99
C TYR A 70 -14.61 14.39 21.47
N ASN A 71 -13.41 14.36 22.09
CA ASN A 71 -13.22 14.15 23.53
C ASN A 71 -13.92 12.88 24.09
N ASP A 72 -14.08 11.87 23.24
CA ASP A 72 -14.72 10.59 23.54
C ASP A 72 -13.76 9.43 23.25
N VAL A 73 -13.12 8.92 24.30
CA VAL A 73 -12.14 7.82 24.24
C VAL A 73 -12.79 6.52 23.82
N GLU A 74 -13.99 6.24 24.32
CA GLU A 74 -14.71 4.99 24.02
C GLU A 74 -15.09 4.94 22.55
N LEU A 75 -15.70 6.01 22.03
CA LEU A 75 -16.04 6.11 20.61
C LEU A 75 -14.80 6.08 19.72
N HIS A 76 -13.74 6.80 20.10
CA HIS A 76 -12.49 6.81 19.37
C HIS A 76 -11.89 5.39 19.25
N ASN A 77 -11.76 4.71 20.37
CA ASN A 77 -11.22 3.35 20.38
C ASN A 77 -12.11 2.36 19.62
N LYS A 78 -13.43 2.48 19.74
CA LYS A 78 -14.37 1.65 18.98
C LYS A 78 -14.29 1.88 17.49
N LEU A 79 -14.20 3.13 17.03
CA LEU A 79 -14.07 3.45 15.62
C LEU A 79 -12.72 3.00 15.05
N VAL A 80 -11.63 3.36 15.72
CA VAL A 80 -10.28 3.11 15.24
C VAL A 80 -9.92 1.63 15.31
N ILE A 81 -10.24 0.95 16.43
CA ILE A 81 -9.78 -0.41 16.67
C ILE A 81 -10.73 -1.47 16.10
N SER A 82 -12.05 -1.26 16.15
CA SER A 82 -12.99 -2.31 15.76
C SER A 82 -13.50 -2.17 14.33
N VAL A 83 -14.06 -1.02 13.96
CA VAL A 83 -14.76 -0.88 12.68
C VAL A 83 -13.81 -0.47 11.57
N ILE A 84 -13.03 0.58 11.77
CA ILE A 84 -12.09 1.07 10.76
C ILE A 84 -10.97 0.06 10.54
N HIS A 85 -10.47 -0.53 11.63
CA HIS A 85 -9.40 -1.52 11.53
C HIS A 85 -9.84 -2.77 10.76
N GLU A 86 -11.01 -3.35 11.03
CA GLU A 86 -11.52 -4.50 10.26
C GLU A 86 -11.81 -4.14 8.81
N ALA A 87 -12.43 -3.01 8.53
CA ALA A 87 -12.68 -2.56 7.16
C ALA A 87 -11.38 -2.34 6.39
N GLN A 88 -10.40 -1.67 7.02
CA GLN A 88 -9.07 -1.49 6.44
C GLN A 88 -8.35 -2.81 6.23
N GLN A 89 -8.46 -3.77 7.16
CA GLN A 89 -7.86 -5.08 7.03
C GLN A 89 -8.33 -5.82 5.77
N ARG A 90 -9.58 -5.66 5.40
CA ARG A 90 -10.17 -6.33 4.24
C ARG A 90 -9.95 -5.54 2.94
N GLN A 91 -10.35 -4.28 2.90
CA GLN A 91 -10.33 -3.47 1.68
C GLN A 91 -8.92 -2.98 1.31
N ASN A 92 -8.17 -2.38 2.25
CA ASN A 92 -6.83 -1.89 1.95
C ASN A 92 -5.88 -3.04 1.60
N ARG A 93 -6.03 -4.19 2.25
CA ARG A 93 -5.20 -5.36 1.95
C ARG A 93 -5.49 -5.95 0.59
N GLN A 94 -6.75 -5.96 0.14
CA GLN A 94 -7.08 -6.32 -1.23
C GLN A 94 -6.36 -5.42 -2.23
N GLN A 95 -6.50 -4.11 -2.06
CA GLN A 95 -5.87 -3.13 -2.94
C GLN A 95 -4.34 -3.30 -2.96
N VAL A 96 -3.73 -3.53 -1.79
CA VAL A 96 -2.29 -3.81 -1.70
C VAL A 96 -1.95 -5.09 -2.45
N LEU A 97 -2.71 -6.16 -2.29
CA LEU A 97 -2.46 -7.45 -2.93
C LEU A 97 -2.59 -7.38 -4.46
N VAL A 98 -3.63 -6.70 -4.97
CA VAL A 98 -3.78 -6.45 -6.42
C VAL A 98 -2.58 -5.68 -6.96
N ARG A 99 -2.14 -4.65 -6.23
CA ARG A 99 -0.94 -3.86 -6.58
C ARG A 99 0.34 -4.68 -6.56
N GLN A 100 0.48 -5.62 -5.61
CA GLN A 100 1.61 -6.55 -5.54
C GLN A 100 1.67 -7.45 -6.78
N VAL A 101 0.55 -8.02 -7.21
CA VAL A 101 0.46 -8.83 -8.43
C VAL A 101 0.87 -8.01 -9.64
N ALA A 102 0.28 -6.85 -9.87
CA ALA A 102 0.60 -5.99 -10.99
C ALA A 102 2.08 -5.56 -11.00
N LYS A 103 2.62 -5.25 -9.81
CA LYS A 103 4.05 -4.89 -9.66
C LYS A 103 4.98 -6.04 -9.99
N LEU A 104 4.63 -7.27 -9.60
CA LEU A 104 5.43 -8.45 -9.91
C LEU A 104 5.36 -8.81 -11.40
N GLU A 105 4.21 -8.70 -12.04
CA GLU A 105 4.06 -8.89 -13.49
C GLU A 105 4.96 -7.92 -14.26
N PHE A 106 4.91 -6.65 -13.90
CA PHE A 106 5.76 -5.63 -14.50
C PHE A 106 7.25 -5.89 -14.25
N THR A 107 7.60 -6.27 -13.01
CA THR A 107 8.99 -6.57 -12.62
C THR A 107 9.53 -7.80 -13.35
N LEU A 108 8.72 -8.83 -13.54
CA LEU A 108 9.09 -10.02 -14.32
C LEU A 108 9.34 -9.65 -15.80
N GLY A 109 8.50 -8.77 -16.37
CA GLY A 109 8.70 -8.23 -17.71
C GLY A 109 10.05 -7.52 -17.83
N ILE A 110 10.39 -6.62 -16.90
CA ILE A 110 11.69 -5.94 -16.88
C ILE A 110 12.85 -6.94 -16.74
N ALA A 111 12.74 -7.91 -15.83
CA ALA A 111 13.77 -8.92 -15.62
C ALA A 111 14.05 -9.71 -16.89
N ARG A 112 13.00 -10.08 -17.61
CA ARG A 112 13.10 -10.77 -18.90
C ARG A 112 13.78 -9.92 -19.97
N GLU A 113 13.32 -8.68 -20.16
CA GLU A 113 13.92 -7.76 -21.13
C GLU A 113 15.41 -7.50 -20.85
N LEU A 114 15.78 -7.35 -19.57
CA LEU A 114 17.18 -7.20 -19.17
C LEU A 114 18.01 -8.43 -19.58
N THR A 115 17.54 -9.64 -19.30
CA THR A 115 18.28 -10.88 -19.61
C THR A 115 18.40 -11.12 -21.12
N GLU A 116 17.39 -10.75 -21.89
CA GLU A 116 17.40 -10.81 -23.35
C GLU A 116 18.38 -9.77 -23.95
N ALA A 117 18.32 -8.52 -23.46
CA ALA A 117 19.18 -7.44 -23.95
C ALA A 117 20.68 -7.71 -23.73
N ILE A 118 21.03 -8.36 -22.63
CA ILE A 118 22.42 -8.72 -22.28
C ILE A 118 22.81 -10.08 -22.89
N GLY A 119 21.85 -10.89 -23.34
CA GLY A 119 22.12 -12.20 -23.95
C GLY A 119 22.42 -13.31 -22.93
N ILE A 120 22.01 -13.15 -21.65
CA ILE A 120 22.32 -14.11 -20.58
C ILE A 120 21.17 -15.06 -20.26
N GLY A 121 20.03 -14.93 -20.91
CA GLY A 121 18.81 -15.69 -20.60
C GLY A 121 18.94 -17.22 -20.71
N GLY A 122 19.95 -17.76 -21.40
CA GLY A 122 20.19 -19.19 -21.54
C GLY A 122 20.92 -19.87 -20.38
N PHE A 123 21.48 -19.12 -19.42
CA PHE A 123 22.21 -19.68 -18.30
C PHE A 123 21.27 -20.19 -17.19
N ALA A 124 21.56 -21.38 -16.65
CA ALA A 124 20.73 -22.02 -15.63
C ALA A 124 20.48 -21.14 -14.39
N HIS A 125 21.52 -20.51 -13.87
CA HIS A 125 21.43 -19.64 -12.70
C HIS A 125 20.60 -18.35 -12.95
N ILE A 126 20.48 -17.92 -14.19
CA ILE A 126 19.59 -16.82 -14.60
C ILE A 126 18.14 -17.30 -14.65
N GLN A 127 17.92 -18.49 -15.24
CA GLN A 127 16.60 -19.12 -15.25
C GLN A 127 16.07 -19.37 -13.82
N GLU A 128 16.91 -19.79 -12.90
CA GLU A 128 16.55 -19.93 -11.47
C GLU A 128 16.09 -18.62 -10.86
N LYS A 129 16.78 -17.51 -11.14
CA LYS A 129 16.38 -16.17 -10.67
C LYS A 129 15.03 -15.71 -11.25
N LEU A 130 14.78 -15.96 -12.51
CA LEU A 130 13.49 -15.66 -13.12
C LEU A 130 12.38 -16.55 -12.53
N ALA A 131 12.65 -17.82 -12.26
CA ALA A 131 11.73 -18.72 -11.60
C ALA A 131 11.34 -18.23 -10.19
N GLU A 132 12.29 -17.73 -9.39
CA GLU A 132 11.99 -17.14 -8.07
C GLU A 132 10.98 -15.96 -8.17
N ILE A 133 11.10 -15.11 -9.21
CA ILE A 133 10.13 -14.01 -9.42
C ILE A 133 8.77 -14.58 -9.80
N ILE A 134 8.73 -15.61 -10.67
CA ILE A 134 7.49 -16.30 -11.07
C ILE A 134 6.82 -16.94 -9.87
N ASP A 135 7.55 -17.65 -9.03
CA ASP A 135 7.02 -18.28 -7.81
C ASP A 135 6.40 -17.24 -6.87
N THR A 136 7.06 -16.09 -6.71
CA THR A 136 6.54 -14.97 -5.90
C THR A 136 5.26 -14.40 -6.50
N LEU A 137 5.20 -14.27 -7.83
CA LEU A 137 4.02 -13.80 -8.55
C LEU A 137 2.84 -14.78 -8.40
N GLU A 138 3.07 -16.07 -8.65
CA GLU A 138 2.01 -17.08 -8.54
C GLU A 138 1.53 -17.28 -7.10
N THR A 139 2.42 -17.14 -6.12
CA THR A 139 2.04 -17.11 -4.69
C THR A 139 1.13 -15.93 -4.40
N SER A 140 1.45 -14.74 -4.88
CA SER A 140 0.61 -13.54 -4.71
C SER A 140 -0.76 -13.68 -5.40
N ARG A 141 -0.78 -14.28 -6.60
CA ARG A 141 -2.03 -14.62 -7.31
C ARG A 141 -2.87 -15.64 -6.56
N ALA A 142 -2.24 -16.64 -5.94
CA ALA A 142 -2.94 -17.62 -5.12
C ALA A 142 -3.59 -17.00 -3.89
N PHE A 143 -2.91 -16.07 -3.21
CA PHE A 143 -3.51 -15.32 -2.11
C PHE A 143 -4.72 -14.49 -2.56
N LEU A 144 -4.64 -13.82 -3.72
CA LEU A 144 -5.76 -13.05 -4.25
C LEU A 144 -6.96 -13.94 -4.56
N ARG A 145 -6.74 -15.04 -5.27
CA ARG A 145 -7.80 -16.02 -5.58
C ARG A 145 -8.43 -16.62 -4.34
N ALA A 146 -7.63 -16.98 -3.33
CA ALA A 146 -8.15 -17.50 -2.07
C ALA A 146 -9.00 -16.44 -1.35
N ALA A 147 -8.54 -15.19 -1.30
CA ALA A 147 -9.29 -14.10 -0.68
C ALA A 147 -10.65 -13.85 -1.36
N GLU A 148 -10.70 -13.98 -2.70
CA GLU A 148 -11.92 -13.83 -3.50
C GLU A 148 -12.84 -15.06 -3.36
N ALA A 149 -12.29 -16.26 -3.39
CA ALA A 149 -13.06 -17.51 -3.27
C ALA A 149 -13.76 -17.66 -1.91
N ASP A 150 -13.08 -17.22 -0.84
CA ASP A 150 -13.58 -17.25 0.52
C ASP A 150 -14.29 -15.95 0.94
N ALA A 151 -14.65 -15.10 -0.03
CA ALA A 151 -15.39 -13.88 0.22
C ALA A 151 -16.79 -14.16 0.79
N GLY A 152 -17.21 -13.39 1.77
CA GLY A 152 -18.48 -13.60 2.46
C GLY A 152 -19.13 -12.31 2.97
N PRO A 153 -20.36 -12.43 3.49
CA PRO A 153 -21.08 -11.30 4.05
C PRO A 153 -20.38 -10.77 5.30
N TRP A 154 -20.28 -9.45 5.41
CA TRP A 154 -19.65 -8.79 6.54
C TRP A 154 -20.54 -7.67 7.10
N ARG A 155 -20.94 -7.78 8.38
CA ARG A 155 -21.71 -6.80 9.15
C ARG A 155 -22.95 -6.22 8.44
N GLY A 156 -23.54 -6.94 7.49
CA GLY A 156 -24.71 -6.44 6.71
C GLY A 156 -24.37 -5.37 5.66
N VAL A 157 -23.09 -5.05 5.45
CA VAL A 157 -22.66 -3.99 4.51
C VAL A 157 -22.42 -4.51 3.10
N GLY A 158 -22.35 -5.84 2.92
CA GLY A 158 -22.11 -6.48 1.63
C GLY A 158 -21.18 -7.69 1.71
N ILE A 159 -20.68 -8.11 0.56
CA ILE A 159 -19.71 -9.21 0.43
C ILE A 159 -18.31 -8.61 0.48
N TRP A 160 -17.47 -9.15 1.35
CA TRP A 160 -16.09 -8.70 1.55
C TRP A 160 -15.14 -9.88 1.43
N LEU A 161 -13.91 -9.59 1.03
CA LEU A 161 -12.85 -10.60 0.90
C LEU A 161 -12.50 -11.24 2.24
N ALA A 162 -12.03 -12.47 2.18
CA ALA A 162 -11.40 -13.12 3.33
C ALA A 162 -10.14 -12.33 3.77
N ALA A 163 -10.03 -12.08 5.07
CA ALA A 163 -8.93 -11.27 5.61
C ALA A 163 -7.62 -12.06 5.72
N GLU A 164 -7.71 -13.35 5.94
CA GLU A 164 -6.59 -14.24 6.23
C GLU A 164 -5.58 -14.31 5.07
N PRO A 165 -5.98 -14.62 3.81
CA PRO A 165 -5.06 -14.62 2.68
C PRO A 165 -4.41 -13.27 2.43
N CYS A 166 -5.18 -12.18 2.56
CA CYS A 166 -4.66 -10.82 2.43
C CYS A 166 -3.64 -10.48 3.53
N THR A 167 -3.86 -11.00 4.75
CA THR A 167 -2.93 -10.82 5.87
C THR A 167 -1.65 -11.61 5.65
N ALA A 168 -1.75 -12.85 5.21
CA ALA A 168 -0.60 -13.69 4.92
C ALA A 168 0.29 -13.05 3.84
N SER A 169 -0.33 -12.60 2.75
CA SER A 169 0.39 -11.87 1.70
C SER A 169 1.11 -10.62 2.23
N ARG A 170 0.41 -9.78 3.01
CA ARG A 170 1.02 -8.58 3.60
C ARG A 170 2.25 -8.91 4.46
N ASN A 171 2.17 -9.98 5.24
CA ASN A 171 3.25 -10.32 6.17
C ASN A 171 4.46 -10.92 5.46
N SER A 172 4.26 -11.67 4.37
CA SER A 172 5.35 -12.25 3.56
C SER A 172 5.98 -11.26 2.56
N TRP A 173 5.27 -10.19 2.23
CA TRP A 173 5.68 -9.26 1.19
C TRP A 173 7.03 -8.56 1.41
N PRO A 174 7.40 -8.08 2.62
CA PRO A 174 8.67 -7.40 2.81
C PRO A 174 9.87 -8.25 2.41
N ASP A 175 9.89 -9.51 2.81
CA ASP A 175 10.99 -10.44 2.49
C ASP A 175 10.96 -10.82 1.00
N ALA A 176 9.79 -11.13 0.46
CA ALA A 176 9.61 -11.47 -0.94
C ALA A 176 10.06 -10.31 -1.86
N TRP A 177 9.65 -9.08 -1.56
CA TRP A 177 10.02 -7.92 -2.36
C TRP A 177 11.50 -7.58 -2.26
N ALA A 178 12.10 -7.67 -1.08
CA ALA A 178 13.53 -7.48 -0.90
C ALA A 178 14.34 -8.47 -1.76
N ARG A 179 13.89 -9.73 -1.82
CA ARG A 179 14.53 -10.75 -2.67
C ARG A 179 14.36 -10.43 -4.16
N VAL A 180 13.18 -10.07 -4.62
CA VAL A 180 12.91 -9.70 -6.03
C VAL A 180 13.74 -8.49 -6.44
N ALA A 181 13.86 -7.47 -5.60
CA ALA A 181 14.69 -6.30 -5.86
C ALA A 181 16.18 -6.67 -6.00
N ALA A 182 16.68 -7.54 -5.12
CA ALA A 182 18.06 -8.04 -5.20
C ALA A 182 18.31 -8.84 -6.49
N ILE A 183 17.34 -9.65 -6.93
CA ILE A 183 17.43 -10.38 -8.19
C ILE A 183 17.55 -9.41 -9.37
N LEU A 184 16.72 -8.36 -9.44
CA LEU A 184 16.82 -7.37 -10.50
C LEU A 184 18.19 -6.70 -10.57
N GLN A 185 18.74 -6.33 -9.42
CA GLN A 185 20.09 -5.74 -9.36
C GLN A 185 21.16 -6.71 -9.86
N GLN A 186 21.06 -7.99 -9.49
CA GLN A 186 21.98 -9.02 -9.94
C GLN A 186 21.88 -9.26 -11.46
N LEU A 187 20.66 -9.28 -12.01
CA LEU A 187 20.44 -9.44 -13.45
C LEU A 187 20.96 -8.24 -14.25
N ALA A 188 20.89 -7.03 -13.69
CA ALA A 188 21.35 -5.81 -14.32
C ALA A 188 22.89 -5.62 -14.24
N ALA A 189 23.54 -6.27 -13.28
CA ALA A 189 25.00 -6.17 -13.10
C ALA A 189 25.81 -7.14 -14.00
N GLY A 190 25.16 -8.09 -14.66
CA GLY A 190 25.77 -9.08 -15.53
C GLY A 190 26.21 -10.33 -14.80
#